data_789bb1f186b43cddbf3d81a6d4b3418e
#
_entry.id   789bb1f186b43cddbf3d81a6d4b3418e
#
_cell.length_a   1.000
_cell.length_b   1.000
_cell.length_c   1.000
_cell.angle_alpha   90.00
_cell.angle_beta   90.00
_cell.angle_gamma   90.00
#
_symmetry.space_group_name_H-M   'P 1'
#
loop_
_entity.id
_entity.type
_entity.pdbx_description
1 polymer ?
#
loop_
_entity_poly.entity_id
_entity_poly.type
_entity_poly.pdbx_seq_one_letter_code
_entity_poly.pdbx_strand_id
1 'polypeptide(L)'
;MAVQLLTTQTEQTTQHQIIKAMIGRDLDHQYPHRNFTASETILTVQNLNSKAHGIENVNFELNKGEILGFSGLMGAGRSEIMRVLFGLDVGQMHVELAGQPLHINNPNQAIKQGLAFITENRKEEGLVLQDTIVENMTLPALKSFSKTNLLVQSSMDQYTDQMIQRLNIKGRKENSCIDLSGGNQQKVVLAKWIATAPRVLILDEPTRGIDVGAKREIYQLMNELTERGMSIIMISSEAS
;
A
#
# COMPACT_ATOMS: atom_id res chain seq x y z
N MET A 1 22.50 11.82 17.58
CA MET A 1 22.47 12.29 18.98
C MET A 1 21.15 11.84 19.57
N ALA A 2 21.14 10.95 20.56
CA ALA A 2 19.93 10.56 21.26
C ALA A 2 19.54 11.69 22.21
N VAL A 3 18.32 12.21 22.09
CA VAL A 3 17.78 13.21 22.99
C VAL A 3 16.99 12.47 24.06
N GLN A 4 17.36 12.64 25.33
CA GLN A 4 16.61 12.10 26.45
C GLN A 4 15.37 12.97 26.69
N LEU A 5 14.19 12.43 26.41
CA LEU A 5 12.92 13.16 26.47
C LEU A 5 12.18 13.02 27.80
N LEU A 6 12.43 11.95 28.55
CA LEU A 6 11.74 11.68 29.79
C LEU A 6 12.58 10.80 30.71
N THR A 7 12.65 11.17 32.00
CA THR A 7 13.14 10.31 33.09
C THR A 7 12.07 10.27 34.18
N THR A 8 11.52 9.08 34.46
CA THR A 8 10.45 8.91 35.46
C THR A 8 10.52 7.53 36.11
N GLN A 9 9.86 7.38 37.26
CA GLN A 9 9.73 6.07 37.91
C GLN A 9 8.69 5.23 37.23
N THR A 10 8.95 3.94 37.06
CA THR A 10 8.08 3.01 36.33
C THR A 10 6.65 2.96 36.88
N GLU A 11 6.51 3.08 38.22
CA GLU A 11 5.22 3.08 38.90
C GLU A 11 4.36 4.33 38.64
N GLN A 12 4.97 5.41 38.18
CA GLN A 12 4.30 6.71 37.93
C GLN A 12 4.06 6.97 36.45
N THR A 13 4.36 5.98 35.59
CA THR A 13 4.34 6.16 34.14
C THR A 13 3.32 5.22 33.49
N THR A 14 2.45 5.77 32.66
CA THR A 14 1.53 4.98 31.86
C THR A 14 2.18 4.59 30.51
N GLN A 15 1.73 3.48 29.92
CA GLN A 15 2.16 3.06 28.58
C GLN A 15 2.01 4.19 27.56
N HIS A 16 0.91 4.96 27.63
CA HIS A 16 0.66 6.12 26.79
C HIS A 16 1.73 7.21 26.91
N GLN A 17 2.18 7.52 28.13
CA GLN A 17 3.24 8.50 28.36
C GLN A 17 4.58 8.04 27.81
N ILE A 18 4.90 6.74 27.92
CA ILE A 18 6.14 6.17 27.35
C ILE A 18 6.12 6.31 25.84
N ILE A 19 5.02 5.90 25.20
CA ILE A 19 4.87 5.98 23.75
C ILE A 19 4.91 7.43 23.25
N LYS A 20 4.25 8.36 23.96
CA LYS A 20 4.30 9.80 23.69
C LYS A 20 5.74 10.34 23.76
N ALA A 21 6.51 9.94 24.77
CA ALA A 21 7.91 10.34 24.93
C ALA A 21 8.82 9.76 23.84
N MET A 22 8.57 8.51 23.40
CA MET A 22 9.34 7.86 22.32
C MET A 22 9.08 8.50 20.94
N ILE A 23 7.85 8.93 20.66
CA ILE A 23 7.43 9.45 19.37
C ILE A 23 7.49 10.97 19.32
N GLY A 24 7.53 11.63 20.49
CA GLY A 24 7.53 13.11 20.60
C GLY A 24 6.18 13.78 20.30
N ARG A 25 5.08 13.01 20.24
CA ARG A 25 3.71 13.50 19.92
C ARG A 25 2.66 12.70 20.67
N ASP A 26 1.47 13.28 20.86
CA ASP A 26 0.29 12.55 21.37
C ASP A 26 -0.22 11.52 20.36
N LEU A 27 -0.57 10.33 20.87
CA LEU A 27 -1.11 9.22 20.07
C LEU A 27 -2.64 9.19 20.09
N ASP A 28 -3.30 10.27 20.50
CA ASP A 28 -4.74 10.27 20.73
C ASP A 28 -5.60 9.84 19.52
N HIS A 29 -5.00 9.70 18.33
CA HIS A 29 -5.64 9.12 17.15
C HIS A 29 -4.62 8.32 16.33
N GLN A 30 -4.45 7.04 16.69
CA GLN A 30 -3.64 6.09 15.92
C GLN A 30 -4.20 5.92 14.49
N TYR A 31 -5.51 6.05 14.37
CA TYR A 31 -6.24 6.04 13.10
C TYR A 31 -6.81 7.43 12.83
N PRO A 32 -6.40 8.13 11.77
CA PRO A 32 -6.97 9.42 11.42
C PRO A 32 -8.46 9.27 11.08
N HIS A 33 -9.29 10.10 11.71
CA HIS A 33 -10.74 10.13 11.46
C HIS A 33 -11.02 10.40 9.98
N ARG A 34 -11.94 9.62 9.42
CA ARG A 34 -12.41 9.77 8.06
C ARG A 34 -13.93 9.76 8.02
N ASN A 35 -14.50 10.74 7.32
CA ASN A 35 -15.91 10.72 6.96
C ASN A 35 -16.03 10.10 5.57
N PHE A 36 -16.49 8.85 5.50
CA PHE A 36 -16.78 8.19 4.23
C PHE A 36 -18.30 8.17 4.02
N THR A 37 -18.74 8.64 2.87
CA THR A 37 -20.12 8.47 2.40
C THR A 37 -20.10 7.44 1.29
N ALA A 38 -20.88 6.37 1.44
CA ALA A 38 -21.02 5.35 0.41
C ALA A 38 -21.37 5.98 -0.93
N SER A 39 -20.64 5.58 -1.97
CA SER A 39 -20.78 6.06 -3.35
C SER A 39 -21.04 4.89 -4.30
N GLU A 40 -20.93 5.10 -5.59
CA GLU A 40 -21.05 4.06 -6.60
C GLU A 40 -20.04 2.92 -6.40
N THR A 41 -20.43 1.68 -6.68
CA THR A 41 -19.54 0.51 -6.69
C THR A 41 -18.49 0.68 -7.80
N ILE A 42 -17.21 0.60 -7.44
CA ILE A 42 -16.08 0.70 -8.38
C ILE A 42 -15.56 -0.68 -8.80
N LEU A 43 -15.54 -1.65 -7.88
CA LEU A 43 -15.09 -3.01 -8.14
C LEU A 43 -16.12 -3.99 -7.63
N THR A 44 -16.51 -4.95 -8.48
CA THR A 44 -17.31 -6.11 -8.11
C THR A 44 -16.53 -7.37 -8.39
N VAL A 45 -16.42 -8.25 -7.41
CA VAL A 45 -15.78 -9.57 -7.53
C VAL A 45 -16.81 -10.61 -7.18
N GLN A 46 -17.04 -11.57 -8.08
CA GLN A 46 -18.01 -12.65 -7.92
C GLN A 46 -17.39 -13.99 -8.25
N ASN A 47 -17.81 -15.01 -7.49
CA ASN A 47 -17.43 -16.42 -7.70
C ASN A 47 -15.91 -16.60 -7.81
N LEU A 48 -15.12 -15.90 -6.97
CA LEU A 48 -13.68 -16.10 -6.93
C LEU A 48 -13.38 -17.44 -6.26
N ASN A 49 -12.74 -18.32 -7.02
CA ASN A 49 -12.37 -19.67 -6.62
C ASN A 49 -10.91 -19.93 -6.93
N SER A 50 -10.20 -20.62 -6.04
CA SER A 50 -8.85 -21.14 -6.27
C SER A 50 -8.68 -22.50 -5.59
N LYS A 51 -8.60 -23.55 -6.40
CA LYS A 51 -8.40 -24.93 -5.87
C LYS A 51 -7.05 -25.06 -5.15
N ALA A 52 -6.03 -24.36 -5.62
CA ALA A 52 -4.69 -24.41 -5.04
C ALA A 52 -4.67 -23.88 -3.60
N HIS A 53 -5.55 -22.95 -3.28
CA HIS A 53 -5.62 -22.28 -1.97
C HIS A 53 -6.86 -22.69 -1.15
N GLY A 54 -7.70 -23.60 -1.66
CA GLY A 54 -8.95 -23.98 -0.98
C GLY A 54 -9.96 -22.83 -0.88
N ILE A 55 -9.91 -21.87 -1.80
CA ILE A 55 -10.82 -20.73 -1.84
C ILE A 55 -12.02 -21.07 -2.69
N GLU A 56 -13.23 -20.88 -2.15
CA GLU A 56 -14.48 -21.20 -2.80
C GLU A 56 -15.47 -20.05 -2.68
N ASN A 57 -16.04 -19.65 -3.82
CA ASN A 57 -17.17 -18.73 -3.92
C ASN A 57 -17.04 -17.43 -3.14
N VAL A 58 -15.88 -16.76 -3.20
CA VAL A 58 -15.69 -15.46 -2.57
C VAL A 58 -16.32 -14.36 -3.41
N ASN A 59 -17.14 -13.53 -2.76
CA ASN A 59 -17.86 -12.43 -3.38
C ASN A 59 -17.70 -11.18 -2.50
N PHE A 60 -17.40 -10.04 -3.13
CA PHE A 60 -17.35 -8.74 -2.44
C PHE A 60 -17.44 -7.58 -3.42
N GLU A 61 -17.78 -6.42 -2.89
CA GLU A 61 -17.84 -5.16 -3.62
C GLU A 61 -16.98 -4.12 -2.92
N LEU A 62 -16.48 -3.17 -3.70
CA LEU A 62 -15.73 -2.01 -3.22
C LEU A 62 -16.33 -0.76 -3.83
N ASN A 63 -16.64 0.23 -3.01
CA ASN A 63 -17.15 1.49 -3.48
C ASN A 63 -16.02 2.46 -3.82
N LYS A 64 -16.31 3.42 -4.68
CA LYS A 64 -15.34 4.46 -5.05
C LYS A 64 -14.93 5.27 -3.84
N GLY A 65 -13.61 5.41 -3.67
CA GLY A 65 -13.05 6.10 -2.53
C GLY A 65 -13.18 5.35 -1.20
N GLU A 66 -13.63 4.11 -1.16
CA GLU A 66 -13.71 3.28 0.05
C GLU A 66 -12.35 2.69 0.43
N ILE A 67 -12.16 2.42 1.72
CA ILE A 67 -11.14 1.51 2.25
C ILE A 67 -11.86 0.28 2.77
N LEU A 68 -11.86 -0.81 2.00
CA LEU A 68 -12.44 -2.08 2.38
C LEU A 68 -11.41 -2.91 3.14
N GLY A 69 -11.70 -3.26 4.40
CA GLY A 69 -10.82 -4.06 5.25
C GLY A 69 -11.10 -5.56 5.14
N PHE A 70 -10.06 -6.34 4.90
CA PHE A 70 -10.07 -7.80 5.03
C PHE A 70 -9.33 -8.17 6.31
N SER A 71 -10.06 -8.63 7.32
CA SER A 71 -9.51 -9.08 8.60
C SER A 71 -9.81 -10.56 8.83
N GLY A 72 -9.05 -11.21 9.70
CA GLY A 72 -9.25 -12.62 10.04
C GLY A 72 -7.97 -13.27 10.58
N LEU A 73 -8.08 -14.54 10.94
CA LEU A 73 -6.95 -15.30 11.47
C LEU A 73 -5.84 -15.48 10.42
N MET A 74 -4.61 -15.68 10.89
CA MET A 74 -3.49 -16.05 10.03
C MET A 74 -3.81 -17.35 9.27
N GLY A 75 -3.55 -17.37 7.97
CA GLY A 75 -3.88 -18.51 7.11
C GLY A 75 -5.35 -18.57 6.65
N ALA A 76 -6.16 -17.53 6.88
CA ALA A 76 -7.56 -17.48 6.43
C ALA A 76 -7.73 -17.21 4.92
N GLY A 77 -6.66 -17.25 4.12
CA GLY A 77 -6.73 -17.10 2.66
C GLY A 77 -6.86 -15.66 2.15
N ARG A 78 -6.72 -14.65 3.01
CA ARG A 78 -6.91 -13.22 2.65
C ARG A 78 -5.95 -12.75 1.55
N SER A 79 -4.66 -12.98 1.75
CA SER A 79 -3.61 -12.62 0.79
C SER A 79 -3.75 -13.40 -0.51
N GLU A 80 -4.10 -14.69 -0.41
CA GLU A 80 -4.32 -15.58 -1.55
C GLU A 80 -5.48 -15.11 -2.42
N ILE A 81 -6.59 -14.63 -1.82
CA ILE A 81 -7.71 -14.03 -2.56
C ILE A 81 -7.21 -12.84 -3.40
N MET A 82 -6.41 -11.95 -2.82
CA MET A 82 -5.90 -10.79 -3.54
C MET A 82 -4.84 -11.15 -4.58
N ARG A 83 -4.04 -12.17 -4.34
CA ARG A 83 -3.08 -12.72 -5.32
C ARG A 83 -3.80 -13.29 -6.54
N VAL A 84 -4.92 -14.00 -6.33
CA VAL A 84 -5.78 -14.49 -7.42
C VAL A 84 -6.42 -13.31 -8.16
N LEU A 85 -7.00 -12.33 -7.45
CA LEU A 85 -7.60 -11.13 -8.05
C LEU A 85 -6.60 -10.35 -8.91
N PHE A 86 -5.36 -10.25 -8.46
CA PHE A 86 -4.30 -9.54 -9.20
C PHE A 86 -3.66 -10.37 -10.32
N GLY A 87 -4.02 -11.67 -10.44
CA GLY A 87 -3.49 -12.58 -11.46
C GLY A 87 -2.07 -13.08 -11.18
N LEU A 88 -1.64 -13.09 -9.92
CA LEU A 88 -0.41 -13.75 -9.47
C LEU A 88 -0.60 -15.25 -9.33
N ASP A 89 -1.77 -15.65 -8.85
CA ASP A 89 -2.11 -17.06 -8.63
C ASP A 89 -3.31 -17.46 -9.50
N VAL A 90 -3.40 -18.75 -9.79
CA VAL A 90 -4.45 -19.29 -10.67
C VAL A 90 -5.78 -19.37 -9.92
N GLY A 91 -6.83 -18.83 -10.54
CA GLY A 91 -8.20 -18.94 -10.07
C GLY A 91 -9.22 -18.64 -11.16
N GLN A 92 -10.50 -18.79 -10.80
CA GLN A 92 -11.64 -18.41 -11.63
C GLN A 92 -12.43 -17.34 -10.90
N MET A 93 -12.86 -16.30 -11.61
CA MET A 93 -13.62 -15.20 -11.03
C MET A 93 -14.33 -14.40 -12.11
N HIS A 94 -15.40 -13.72 -11.73
CA HIS A 94 -15.97 -12.62 -12.49
C HIS A 94 -15.63 -11.32 -11.81
N VAL A 95 -14.99 -10.41 -12.55
CA VAL A 95 -14.57 -9.10 -12.01
C VAL A 95 -15.07 -8.01 -12.92
N GLU A 96 -15.65 -6.98 -12.34
CA GLU A 96 -16.02 -5.75 -13.03
C GLU A 96 -15.34 -4.55 -12.35
N LEU A 97 -14.81 -3.64 -13.15
CA LEU A 97 -14.28 -2.36 -12.68
C LEU A 97 -15.01 -1.20 -13.36
N ALA A 98 -15.70 -0.40 -12.56
CA ALA A 98 -16.58 0.68 -13.04
C ALA A 98 -17.61 0.18 -14.07
N GLY A 99 -18.25 -0.96 -13.78
CA GLY A 99 -19.26 -1.59 -14.63
C GLY A 99 -18.73 -2.20 -15.92
N GLN A 100 -17.41 -2.33 -16.08
CA GLN A 100 -16.80 -2.99 -17.23
C GLN A 100 -16.14 -4.31 -16.81
N PRO A 101 -16.43 -5.42 -17.51
CA PRO A 101 -15.83 -6.70 -17.18
C PRO A 101 -14.31 -6.66 -17.36
N LEU A 102 -13.58 -7.23 -16.38
CA LEU A 102 -12.14 -7.39 -16.42
C LEU A 102 -11.74 -8.83 -16.70
N HIS A 103 -10.75 -8.99 -17.57
CA HIS A 103 -10.08 -10.26 -17.80
C HIS A 103 -8.66 -10.19 -17.29
N ILE A 104 -8.40 -10.83 -16.15
CA ILE A 104 -7.11 -10.81 -15.47
C ILE A 104 -6.55 -12.23 -15.42
N ASN A 105 -5.51 -12.48 -16.22
CA ASN A 105 -4.78 -13.76 -16.25
C ASN A 105 -3.32 -13.60 -15.79
N ASN A 106 -2.87 -12.37 -15.60
CA ASN A 106 -1.53 -12.06 -15.14
C ASN A 106 -1.45 -10.62 -14.57
N PRO A 107 -0.43 -10.29 -13.76
CA PRO A 107 -0.28 -8.97 -13.14
C PRO A 107 -0.22 -7.80 -14.14
N ASN A 108 0.38 -8.00 -15.32
CA ASN A 108 0.44 -6.94 -16.33
C ASN A 108 -0.94 -6.51 -16.82
N GLN A 109 -1.89 -7.46 -16.92
CA GLN A 109 -3.27 -7.13 -17.28
C GLN A 109 -3.96 -6.38 -16.15
N ALA A 110 -3.78 -6.80 -14.88
CA ALA A 110 -4.31 -6.12 -13.72
C ALA A 110 -3.83 -4.65 -13.67
N ILE A 111 -2.53 -4.42 -13.81
CA ILE A 111 -1.94 -3.08 -13.82
C ILE A 111 -2.53 -2.21 -14.93
N LYS A 112 -2.59 -2.72 -16.16
CA LYS A 112 -3.15 -1.99 -17.31
C LYS A 112 -4.62 -1.61 -17.11
N GLN A 113 -5.36 -2.39 -16.35
CA GLN A 113 -6.77 -2.18 -16.05
C GLN A 113 -7.00 -1.34 -14.78
N GLY A 114 -5.92 -0.86 -14.16
CA GLY A 114 -5.98 0.09 -13.05
C GLY A 114 -6.00 -0.53 -11.67
N LEU A 115 -5.51 -1.77 -11.51
CA LEU A 115 -5.26 -2.38 -10.21
C LEU A 115 -3.77 -2.25 -9.86
N ALA A 116 -3.46 -2.09 -8.56
CA ALA A 116 -2.12 -2.18 -8.02
C ALA A 116 -2.14 -3.06 -6.78
N PHE A 117 -1.04 -3.78 -6.52
CA PHE A 117 -0.94 -4.69 -5.38
C PHE A 117 0.39 -4.54 -4.65
N ILE A 118 0.32 -4.14 -3.40
CA ILE A 118 1.45 -4.10 -2.47
C ILE A 118 1.38 -5.35 -1.60
N THR A 119 2.36 -6.22 -1.77
CA THR A 119 2.50 -7.48 -1.04
C THR A 119 3.05 -7.26 0.36
N GLU A 120 2.82 -8.24 1.25
CA GLU A 120 3.26 -8.21 2.63
C GLU A 120 4.78 -8.08 2.77
N ASN A 121 5.55 -8.81 1.96
CA ASN A 121 7.00 -8.85 2.06
C ASN A 121 7.67 -7.82 1.12
N ARG A 122 7.74 -6.56 1.58
CA ARG A 122 8.34 -5.48 0.80
C ARG A 122 9.78 -5.70 0.39
N LYS A 123 10.56 -6.49 1.18
CA LYS A 123 11.99 -6.70 0.92
C LYS A 123 12.26 -7.73 -0.18
N GLU A 124 11.39 -8.74 -0.28
CA GLU A 124 11.55 -9.83 -1.25
C GLU A 124 10.72 -9.59 -2.52
N GLU A 125 9.53 -9.00 -2.38
CA GLU A 125 8.57 -8.83 -3.47
C GLU A 125 8.34 -7.37 -3.85
N GLY A 126 8.48 -6.46 -2.90
CA GLY A 126 8.10 -5.05 -3.10
C GLY A 126 9.20 -4.19 -3.71
N LEU A 127 10.48 -4.45 -3.40
CA LEU A 127 11.62 -3.61 -3.78
C LEU A 127 12.77 -4.41 -4.39
N VAL A 128 13.47 -3.81 -5.33
CA VAL A 128 14.83 -4.23 -5.70
C VAL A 128 15.78 -3.45 -4.80
N LEU A 129 16.19 -4.07 -3.68
CA LEU A 129 16.87 -3.38 -2.57
C LEU A 129 18.18 -2.70 -2.96
N GLN A 130 18.92 -3.25 -3.93
CA GLN A 130 20.20 -2.70 -4.40
C GLN A 130 20.00 -1.52 -5.36
N ASP A 131 18.83 -1.40 -5.98
CA ASP A 131 18.52 -0.32 -6.90
C ASP A 131 18.19 0.97 -6.14
N THR A 132 18.29 2.07 -6.84
CA THR A 132 17.99 3.40 -6.31
C THR A 132 16.50 3.61 -6.06
N ILE A 133 16.18 4.64 -5.27
CA ILE A 133 14.80 5.06 -5.03
C ILE A 133 14.10 5.40 -6.36
N VAL A 134 14.76 6.11 -7.27
CA VAL A 134 14.16 6.50 -8.55
C VAL A 134 13.83 5.27 -9.41
N GLU A 135 14.74 4.31 -9.51
CA GLU A 135 14.52 3.08 -10.27
C GLU A 135 13.36 2.28 -9.68
N ASN A 136 13.34 2.08 -8.36
CA ASN A 136 12.24 1.39 -7.70
C ASN A 136 10.89 2.07 -7.92
N MET A 137 10.80 3.40 -7.70
CA MET A 137 9.53 4.12 -7.81
C MET A 137 8.92 4.11 -9.21
N THR A 138 9.76 4.04 -10.25
CA THR A 138 9.28 4.15 -11.63
C THR A 138 9.12 2.81 -12.33
N LEU A 139 9.67 1.72 -11.77
CA LEU A 139 9.74 0.39 -12.38
C LEU A 139 8.42 -0.12 -12.99
N PRO A 140 7.27 -0.15 -12.28
CA PRO A 140 6.02 -0.69 -12.84
C PRO A 140 5.37 0.24 -13.87
N ALA A 141 5.79 1.51 -13.93
CA ALA A 141 5.23 2.55 -14.78
C ALA A 141 6.20 3.07 -15.85
N LEU A 142 7.25 2.32 -16.22
CA LEU A 142 8.30 2.76 -17.15
C LEU A 142 7.74 3.30 -18.48
N LYS A 143 6.62 2.75 -18.96
CA LYS A 143 5.96 3.27 -20.17
C LYS A 143 5.50 4.71 -20.02
N SER A 144 5.04 5.10 -18.84
CA SER A 144 4.60 6.48 -18.56
C SER A 144 5.77 7.46 -18.52
N PHE A 145 6.98 6.96 -18.29
CA PHE A 145 8.22 7.73 -18.28
C PHE A 145 9.02 7.60 -19.58
N SER A 146 8.39 7.06 -20.63
CA SER A 146 9.03 6.85 -21.93
C SER A 146 8.48 7.80 -22.99
N LYS A 147 9.37 8.31 -23.85
CA LYS A 147 9.02 9.02 -25.08
C LYS A 147 9.69 8.34 -26.26
N THR A 148 8.92 7.98 -27.30
CA THR A 148 9.44 7.23 -28.45
C THR A 148 10.24 5.96 -28.09
N ASN A 149 9.75 5.20 -27.09
CA ASN A 149 10.37 4.00 -26.50
C ASN A 149 11.72 4.24 -25.79
N LEU A 150 12.12 5.48 -25.55
CA LEU A 150 13.29 5.82 -24.74
C LEU A 150 12.83 6.37 -23.39
N LEU A 151 13.47 5.94 -22.31
CA LEU A 151 13.23 6.45 -20.97
C LEU A 151 13.67 7.92 -20.87
N VAL A 152 12.83 8.73 -20.26
CA VAL A 152 13.11 10.16 -20.03
C VAL A 152 13.49 10.34 -18.57
N GLN A 153 14.79 10.31 -18.28
CA GLN A 153 15.33 10.39 -16.92
C GLN A 153 14.78 11.59 -16.14
N SER A 154 14.68 12.76 -16.78
CA SER A 154 14.16 13.97 -16.13
C SER A 154 12.72 13.82 -15.63
N SER A 155 11.87 13.05 -16.31
CA SER A 155 10.49 12.79 -15.85
C SER A 155 10.44 11.80 -14.69
N MET A 156 11.33 10.80 -14.68
CA MET A 156 11.50 9.87 -13.57
C MET A 156 11.99 10.61 -12.33
N ASP A 157 12.99 11.47 -12.48
CA ASP A 157 13.53 12.29 -11.40
C ASP A 157 12.49 13.23 -10.83
N GLN A 158 11.75 13.93 -11.69
CA GLN A 158 10.69 14.85 -11.26
C GLN A 158 9.60 14.15 -10.45
N TYR A 159 9.13 12.99 -10.92
CA TYR A 159 8.15 12.18 -10.19
C TYR A 159 8.70 11.77 -8.82
N THR A 160 9.94 11.28 -8.80
CA THR A 160 10.58 10.80 -7.57
C THR A 160 10.77 11.91 -6.55
N ASP A 161 11.27 13.07 -6.98
CA ASP A 161 11.45 14.24 -6.10
C ASP A 161 10.11 14.71 -5.52
N GLN A 162 9.03 14.73 -6.32
CA GLN A 162 7.68 15.04 -5.84
C GLN A 162 7.19 14.03 -4.80
N MET A 163 7.41 12.73 -5.02
CA MET A 163 6.99 11.69 -4.10
C MET A 163 7.82 11.66 -2.81
N ILE A 164 9.12 11.92 -2.88
CA ILE A 164 9.99 12.08 -1.71
C ILE A 164 9.46 13.20 -0.81
N GLN A 165 9.13 14.34 -1.38
CA GLN A 165 8.57 15.48 -0.64
C GLN A 165 7.18 15.14 -0.07
N ARG A 166 6.27 14.63 -0.91
CA ARG A 166 4.88 14.33 -0.52
C ARG A 166 4.79 13.31 0.61
N LEU A 167 5.60 12.26 0.54
CA LEU A 167 5.60 11.16 1.51
C LEU A 167 6.61 11.36 2.64
N ASN A 168 7.32 12.49 2.66
CA ASN A 168 8.36 12.78 3.64
C ASN A 168 9.36 11.61 3.77
N ILE A 169 9.87 11.11 2.62
CA ILE A 169 10.84 10.03 2.58
C ILE A 169 12.20 10.58 3.00
N LYS A 170 12.84 9.92 3.95
CA LYS A 170 14.18 10.29 4.41
C LYS A 170 15.23 9.60 3.54
N GLY A 171 15.55 10.24 2.42
CA GLY A 171 16.51 9.75 1.44
C GLY A 171 16.54 10.65 0.21
N ARG A 172 17.60 10.54 -0.59
CA ARG A 172 17.71 11.17 -1.90
C ARG A 172 17.42 10.11 -2.96
N LYS A 173 16.94 10.52 -4.14
CA LYS A 173 16.54 9.60 -5.21
C LYS A 173 17.65 8.65 -5.68
N GLU A 174 18.91 9.06 -5.49
CA GLU A 174 20.10 8.26 -5.84
C GLU A 174 20.48 7.22 -4.76
N ASN A 175 19.89 7.30 -3.55
CA ASN A 175 20.16 6.32 -2.50
C ASN A 175 19.59 4.96 -2.88
N SER A 176 20.30 3.88 -2.54
CA SER A 176 19.77 2.52 -2.63
C SER A 176 18.67 2.29 -1.60
N CYS A 177 17.66 1.49 -1.96
CA CYS A 177 16.55 1.21 -1.06
C CYS A 177 16.96 0.40 0.17
N ILE A 178 18.08 -0.33 0.11
CA ILE A 178 18.60 -1.10 1.25
C ILE A 178 19.01 -0.20 2.43
N ASP A 179 19.45 1.03 2.16
CA ASP A 179 19.92 1.99 3.17
C ASP A 179 18.76 2.67 3.92
N LEU A 180 17.52 2.45 3.50
CA LEU A 180 16.34 3.09 4.08
C LEU A 180 15.82 2.33 5.29
N SER A 181 15.26 3.07 6.27
CA SER A 181 14.46 2.48 7.33
C SER A 181 13.22 1.77 6.76
N GLY A 182 12.66 0.79 7.50
CA GLY A 182 11.47 0.05 7.08
C GLY A 182 10.29 0.94 6.70
N GLY A 183 10.04 2.02 7.45
CA GLY A 183 8.99 2.98 7.14
C GLY A 183 9.24 3.75 5.83
N ASN A 184 10.50 4.14 5.56
CA ASN A 184 10.84 4.79 4.28
C ASN A 184 10.78 3.80 3.11
N GLN A 185 11.20 2.54 3.28
CA GLN A 185 11.02 1.50 2.29
C GLN A 185 9.55 1.31 1.91
N GLN A 186 8.65 1.27 2.91
CA GLN A 186 7.21 1.15 2.67
C GLN A 186 6.64 2.33 1.88
N LYS A 187 7.10 3.55 2.16
CA LYS A 187 6.74 4.74 1.39
C LYS A 187 7.23 4.68 -0.05
N VAL A 188 8.43 4.13 -0.29
CA VAL A 188 8.93 3.90 -1.66
C VAL A 188 8.05 2.89 -2.40
N VAL A 189 7.64 1.80 -1.75
CA VAL A 189 6.71 0.82 -2.36
C VAL A 189 5.36 1.45 -2.69
N LEU A 190 4.81 2.29 -1.81
CA LEU A 190 3.57 3.03 -2.08
C LEU A 190 3.74 3.97 -3.28
N ALA A 191 4.81 4.78 -3.31
CA ALA A 191 5.12 5.66 -4.43
C ALA A 191 5.27 4.89 -5.75
N LYS A 192 5.95 3.73 -5.72
CA LYS A 192 6.12 2.80 -6.84
C LYS A 192 4.78 2.45 -7.50
N TRP A 193 3.79 2.08 -6.69
CA TRP A 193 2.48 1.68 -7.22
C TRP A 193 1.58 2.87 -7.56
N ILE A 194 1.70 4.00 -6.87
CA ILE A 194 1.01 5.25 -7.23
C ILE A 194 1.44 5.73 -8.64
N ALA A 195 2.68 5.45 -9.06
CA ALA A 195 3.17 5.79 -10.41
C ALA A 195 2.34 5.16 -11.54
N THR A 196 1.67 4.03 -11.29
CA THR A 196 0.78 3.37 -12.26
C THR A 196 -0.60 4.02 -12.37
N ALA A 197 -0.88 5.05 -11.56
CA ALA A 197 -2.17 5.74 -11.46
C ALA A 197 -3.36 4.75 -11.27
N PRO A 198 -3.33 3.87 -10.26
CA PRO A 198 -4.34 2.84 -10.10
C PRO A 198 -5.68 3.42 -9.65
N ARG A 199 -6.78 2.77 -10.05
CA ARG A 199 -8.13 3.05 -9.55
C ARG A 199 -8.42 2.30 -8.25
N VAL A 200 -7.84 1.09 -8.12
CA VAL A 200 -7.92 0.23 -6.95
C VAL A 200 -6.51 -0.14 -6.50
N LEU A 201 -6.18 0.14 -5.24
CA LEU A 201 -4.91 -0.20 -4.61
C LEU A 201 -5.14 -1.27 -3.54
N ILE A 202 -4.54 -2.42 -3.71
CA ILE A 202 -4.57 -3.53 -2.75
C ILE A 202 -3.33 -3.43 -1.88
N LEU A 203 -3.51 -3.43 -0.56
CA LEU A 203 -2.46 -3.33 0.44
C LEU A 203 -2.50 -4.57 1.35
N ASP A 204 -1.47 -5.39 1.29
CA ASP A 204 -1.33 -6.56 2.15
C ASP A 204 -0.39 -6.22 3.31
N GLU A 205 -0.93 -6.19 4.54
CA GLU A 205 -0.22 -5.85 5.77
C GLU A 205 0.66 -4.58 5.65
N PRO A 206 0.12 -3.44 5.20
CA PRO A 206 0.92 -2.26 4.81
C PRO A 206 1.72 -1.65 5.96
N THR A 207 1.38 -1.99 7.20
CA THR A 207 2.01 -1.44 8.41
C THR A 207 2.85 -2.45 9.17
N ARG A 208 3.05 -3.65 8.63
CA ARG A 208 3.84 -4.70 9.27
C ARG A 208 5.33 -4.34 9.33
N GLY A 209 5.91 -4.45 10.54
CA GLY A 209 7.34 -4.24 10.74
C GLY A 209 7.83 -2.81 10.54
N ILE A 210 6.94 -1.82 10.73
CA ILE A 210 7.30 -0.40 10.76
C ILE A 210 6.95 0.19 12.13
N ASP A 211 7.60 1.31 12.47
CA ASP A 211 7.35 2.01 13.72
C ASP A 211 5.99 2.72 13.74
N VAL A 212 5.49 3.05 14.94
CA VAL A 212 4.16 3.63 15.15
C VAL A 212 4.00 4.98 14.43
N GLY A 213 5.05 5.78 14.35
CA GLY A 213 5.02 7.06 13.63
C GLY A 213 4.81 6.86 12.14
N ALA A 214 5.55 5.90 11.55
CA ALA A 214 5.41 5.55 10.14
C ALA A 214 4.04 4.92 9.84
N LYS A 215 3.47 4.09 10.74
CA LYS A 215 2.10 3.54 10.58
C LYS A 215 1.08 4.65 10.38
N ARG A 216 1.11 5.67 11.25
CA ARG A 216 0.19 6.81 11.15
C ARG A 216 0.32 7.54 9.81
N GLU A 217 1.54 7.77 9.34
CA GLU A 217 1.78 8.43 8.05
C GLU A 217 1.21 7.60 6.88
N ILE A 218 1.29 6.26 6.94
CA ILE A 218 0.68 5.37 5.94
C ILE A 218 -0.86 5.49 5.96
N TYR A 219 -1.50 5.48 7.14
CA TYR A 219 -2.95 5.65 7.24
C TYR A 219 -3.41 7.03 6.76
N GLN A 220 -2.66 8.09 7.06
CA GLN A 220 -2.94 9.44 6.53
C GLN A 220 -2.86 9.45 5.00
N LEU A 221 -1.83 8.83 4.43
CA LEU A 221 -1.71 8.70 2.98
C LEU A 221 -2.87 7.94 2.35
N MET A 222 -3.31 6.83 2.96
CA MET A 222 -4.48 6.08 2.48
C MET A 222 -5.73 6.96 2.43
N ASN A 223 -5.98 7.77 3.47
CA ASN A 223 -7.08 8.72 3.49
C ASN A 223 -6.96 9.75 2.37
N GLU A 224 -5.79 10.38 2.20
CA GLU A 224 -5.54 11.33 1.11
C GLU A 224 -5.76 10.72 -0.29
N LEU A 225 -5.33 9.47 -0.50
CA LEU A 225 -5.51 8.78 -1.78
C LEU A 225 -6.99 8.53 -2.07
N THR A 226 -7.74 8.13 -1.05
CA THR A 226 -9.18 7.87 -1.22
C THR A 226 -10.00 9.14 -1.40
N GLU A 227 -9.65 10.25 -0.76
CA GLU A 227 -10.24 11.57 -1.00
C GLU A 227 -10.02 12.06 -2.44
N ARG A 228 -8.96 11.59 -3.09
CA ARG A 228 -8.67 11.85 -4.51
C ARG A 228 -9.33 10.86 -5.46
N GLY A 229 -10.21 9.97 -4.94
CA GLY A 229 -11.01 9.06 -5.73
C GLY A 229 -10.40 7.68 -5.99
N MET A 230 -9.23 7.36 -5.39
CA MET A 230 -8.69 6.00 -5.36
C MET A 230 -9.50 5.15 -4.38
N SER A 231 -9.70 3.87 -4.68
CA SER A 231 -10.31 2.93 -3.74
C SER A 231 -9.27 1.96 -3.24
N ILE A 232 -9.38 1.52 -1.99
CA ILE A 232 -8.34 0.71 -1.34
C ILE A 232 -8.96 -0.57 -0.79
N ILE A 233 -8.29 -1.70 -1.02
CA ILE A 233 -8.51 -2.94 -0.28
C ILE A 233 -7.33 -3.11 0.67
N MET A 234 -7.58 -3.22 1.96
CA MET A 234 -6.55 -3.40 2.98
C MET A 234 -6.72 -4.74 3.68
N ILE A 235 -5.67 -5.56 3.64
CA ILE A 235 -5.57 -6.76 4.45
C ILE A 235 -4.81 -6.39 5.73
N SER A 236 -5.36 -6.74 6.90
CA SER A 236 -4.67 -6.55 8.17
C SER A 236 -4.97 -7.69 9.13
N SER A 237 -3.92 -8.16 9.80
CA SER A 237 -3.99 -9.09 10.93
C SER A 237 -4.11 -8.35 12.27
N GLU A 238 -3.83 -7.05 12.30
CA GLU A 238 -4.02 -6.22 13.48
C GLU A 238 -5.53 -5.93 13.61
N ALA A 239 -6.20 -6.56 14.58
CA ALA A 239 -7.54 -6.18 14.97
C ALA A 239 -7.49 -4.76 15.55
N SER A 240 -8.24 -3.84 14.97
CA SER A 240 -8.41 -2.47 15.47
C SER A 240 -9.19 -2.45 16.76
#